data_54225fe7990c1b2643de91d4fcab23f9
#
_entry.id   54225fe7990c1b2643de91d4fcab23f9
#
_cell.length_a   1.000
_cell.length_b   1.000
_cell.length_c   1.000
_cell.angle_alpha   90.00
_cell.angle_beta   90.00
_cell.angle_gamma   90.00
#
_symmetry.space_group_name_H-M   'P 1'
#
loop_
_entity.id
_entity.type
_entity.pdbx_description
1 polymer ?
#
loop_
_entity_poly.entity_id
_entity_poly.type
_entity_poly.pdbx_seq_one_letter_code
_entity_poly.pdbx_strand_id
1 'polypeptide(L)'
;VLGFFSFTEVTDPSGHEAYNAWHQLDHLPEQFTIEGISFGQRWVRSPRCTAAEAATTEQLDPFHYMTLYLLRDEDVIPPFMELAKRLHAADRFFAARRAVLSGPFEIVGQWAAPRVAVSAGAVPFRPSHGVYVVVGPAVDGQTLVDHPGVAGAWQFADSIRARHLTVAFVDGELFGAASALSEVVAAAATQAEWAGPLERVDAFRWDWFATLTPR
;
A
#
# COMPACT_ATOMS: atom_id res chain seq x y z
N VAL A 1 5.64 -15.67 5.23
CA VAL A 1 4.64 -14.78 4.60
C VAL A 1 5.38 -13.61 3.99
N LEU A 2 5.00 -13.24 2.76
CA LEU A 2 5.56 -12.11 2.03
C LEU A 2 4.47 -11.07 1.78
N GLY A 3 4.85 -9.80 1.71
CA GLY A 3 4.03 -8.74 1.13
C GLY A 3 4.46 -8.49 -0.31
N PHE A 4 3.57 -8.64 -1.28
CA PHE A 4 3.83 -8.17 -2.63
C PHE A 4 3.21 -6.78 -2.78
N PHE A 5 4.05 -5.78 -3.00
CA PHE A 5 3.64 -4.40 -3.17
C PHE A 5 3.64 -4.01 -4.65
N SER A 6 2.70 -3.12 -5.00
CA SER A 6 2.70 -2.42 -6.28
C SER A 6 2.29 -0.96 -6.06
N PHE A 7 3.21 -0.04 -6.34
CA PHE A 7 2.96 1.39 -6.41
C PHE A 7 2.75 1.73 -7.88
N THR A 8 1.55 2.14 -8.22
CA THR A 8 1.10 2.24 -9.61
C THR A 8 0.75 3.68 -9.98
N GLU A 9 1.31 4.13 -11.09
CA GLU A 9 0.88 5.32 -11.81
C GLU A 9 -0.18 4.94 -12.85
N VAL A 10 -1.25 5.73 -12.94
CA VAL A 10 -2.17 5.75 -14.09
C VAL A 10 -1.66 6.83 -15.03
N THR A 11 -1.19 6.43 -16.22
CA THR A 11 -0.47 7.34 -17.15
C THR A 11 -1.40 8.19 -18.02
N ASP A 12 -2.68 7.84 -18.08
CA ASP A 12 -3.74 8.64 -18.67
C ASP A 12 -4.60 9.25 -17.57
N PRO A 13 -4.60 10.57 -17.37
CA PRO A 13 -5.38 11.23 -16.33
C PRO A 13 -6.88 10.96 -16.39
N SER A 14 -7.43 10.70 -17.58
CA SER A 14 -8.84 10.32 -17.75
C SER A 14 -9.13 8.86 -17.41
N GLY A 15 -8.10 8.04 -17.21
CA GLY A 15 -8.20 6.60 -17.02
C GLY A 15 -8.47 6.13 -15.60
N HIS A 16 -8.56 7.02 -14.60
CA HIS A 16 -8.65 6.61 -13.19
C HIS A 16 -9.92 5.79 -12.87
N GLU A 17 -11.06 6.17 -13.43
CA GLU A 17 -12.31 5.42 -13.25
C GLU A 17 -12.19 4.01 -13.81
N ALA A 18 -11.78 3.91 -15.08
CA ALA A 18 -11.60 2.63 -15.76
C ALA A 18 -10.54 1.76 -15.07
N TYR A 19 -9.43 2.34 -14.59
CA TYR A 19 -8.41 1.64 -13.82
C TYR A 19 -8.98 1.06 -12.52
N ASN A 20 -9.79 1.81 -11.79
CA ASN A 20 -10.37 1.34 -10.54
C ASN A 20 -11.44 0.28 -10.77
N ALA A 21 -12.29 0.43 -11.78
CA ALA A 21 -13.25 -0.59 -12.20
C ALA A 21 -12.51 -1.89 -12.54
N TRP A 22 -11.52 -1.81 -13.43
CA TRP A 22 -10.71 -2.97 -13.82
C TRP A 22 -10.02 -3.61 -12.61
N HIS A 23 -9.31 -2.81 -11.79
CA HIS A 23 -8.53 -3.39 -10.70
C HIS A 23 -9.42 -3.99 -9.62
N GLN A 24 -10.52 -3.35 -9.27
CA GLN A 24 -11.37 -3.77 -8.17
C GLN A 24 -12.30 -4.93 -8.55
N LEU A 25 -12.80 -4.95 -9.79
CA LEU A 25 -13.85 -5.86 -10.21
C LEU A 25 -13.34 -7.03 -11.07
N ASP A 26 -12.14 -6.92 -11.64
CA ASP A 26 -11.51 -7.94 -12.48
C ASP A 26 -10.17 -8.40 -11.88
N HIS A 27 -9.17 -7.52 -11.82
CA HIS A 27 -7.80 -7.91 -11.52
C HIS A 27 -7.63 -8.42 -10.07
N LEU A 28 -8.16 -7.72 -9.08
CA LEU A 28 -8.02 -8.09 -7.67
C LEU A 28 -8.71 -9.43 -7.34
N PRO A 29 -9.95 -9.70 -7.78
CA PRO A 29 -10.60 -11.00 -7.58
C PRO A 29 -9.85 -12.17 -8.20
N GLU A 30 -9.26 -11.99 -9.39
CA GLU A 30 -8.47 -13.05 -10.06
C GLU A 30 -7.25 -13.46 -9.22
N GLN A 31 -6.63 -12.54 -8.48
CA GLN A 31 -5.50 -12.90 -7.62
C GLN A 31 -5.90 -13.88 -6.52
N PHE A 32 -7.10 -13.77 -5.96
CA PHE A 32 -7.59 -14.67 -4.92
C PHE A 32 -7.90 -16.09 -5.40
N THR A 33 -7.85 -16.35 -6.71
CA THR A 33 -7.92 -17.71 -7.26
C THR A 33 -6.61 -18.48 -7.12
N ILE A 34 -5.51 -17.80 -6.77
CA ILE A 34 -4.20 -18.41 -6.56
C ILE A 34 -4.11 -18.90 -5.12
N GLU A 35 -3.87 -20.19 -4.95
CA GLU A 35 -3.63 -20.76 -3.63
C GLU A 35 -2.42 -20.10 -2.96
N GLY A 36 -2.61 -19.67 -1.71
CA GLY A 36 -1.57 -19.00 -0.92
C GLY A 36 -1.64 -17.48 -0.92
N ILE A 37 -2.59 -16.87 -1.63
CA ILE A 37 -2.91 -15.44 -1.47
C ILE A 37 -4.04 -15.32 -0.44
N SER A 38 -3.75 -14.68 0.69
CA SER A 38 -4.69 -14.56 1.83
C SER A 38 -5.26 -13.16 2.01
N PHE A 39 -4.70 -12.16 1.34
CA PHE A 39 -5.09 -10.75 1.48
C PHE A 39 -4.78 -9.97 0.22
N GLY A 40 -5.62 -8.99 -0.09
CA GLY A 40 -5.38 -7.99 -1.14
C GLY A 40 -6.15 -6.71 -0.80
N GLN A 41 -5.43 -5.60 -0.68
CA GLN A 41 -6.01 -4.30 -0.38
C GLN A 41 -5.33 -3.23 -1.21
N ARG A 42 -6.11 -2.20 -1.54
CA ARG A 42 -5.67 -1.04 -2.30
C ARG A 42 -5.85 0.25 -1.52
N TRP A 43 -4.94 1.18 -1.77
CA TRP A 43 -5.01 2.54 -1.23
C TRP A 43 -4.74 3.53 -2.35
N VAL A 44 -5.29 4.73 -2.20
CA VAL A 44 -5.11 5.84 -3.14
C VAL A 44 -4.35 6.99 -2.47
N ARG A 45 -3.44 7.58 -3.23
CA ARG A 45 -2.76 8.82 -2.91
C ARG A 45 -3.60 9.98 -3.44
N SER A 46 -4.65 10.34 -2.69
CA SER A 46 -5.53 11.47 -3.03
C SER A 46 -4.80 12.82 -2.90
N PRO A 47 -5.35 13.93 -3.40
CA PRO A 47 -4.76 15.26 -3.20
C PRO A 47 -4.55 15.62 -1.72
N ARG A 48 -5.44 15.15 -0.82
CA ARG A 48 -5.25 15.32 0.62
C ARG A 48 -4.05 14.53 1.15
N CYS A 49 -3.83 13.33 0.62
CA CYS A 49 -2.65 12.53 0.95
C CYS A 49 -1.38 13.23 0.50
N THR A 50 -1.35 13.73 -0.75
CA THR A 50 -0.21 14.49 -1.28
C THR A 50 0.12 15.72 -0.44
N ALA A 51 -0.89 16.46 0.03
CA ALA A 51 -0.69 17.62 0.89
C ALA A 51 -0.17 17.27 2.29
N ALA A 52 -0.30 16.02 2.73
CA ALA A 52 0.11 15.51 4.05
C ALA A 52 1.37 14.62 3.99
N GLU A 53 2.07 14.57 2.87
CA GLU A 53 3.32 13.83 2.72
C GLU A 53 4.45 14.45 3.53
N ALA A 54 5.25 13.61 4.17
CA ALA A 54 6.45 14.02 4.88
C ALA A 54 7.71 13.94 4.00
N ALA A 55 7.72 13.07 2.99
CA ALA A 55 8.82 12.90 2.03
C ALA A 55 8.32 12.34 0.70
N THR A 56 8.96 12.76 -0.38
CA THR A 56 8.81 12.16 -1.72
C THR A 56 10.09 12.35 -2.53
N THR A 57 10.38 11.41 -3.43
CA THR A 57 11.47 11.49 -4.41
C THR A 57 10.89 11.46 -5.82
N GLU A 58 11.64 11.96 -6.81
CA GLU A 58 11.22 11.92 -8.21
C GLU A 58 10.82 10.51 -8.68
N GLN A 59 11.46 9.47 -8.12
CA GLN A 59 11.16 8.09 -8.47
C GLN A 59 9.76 7.67 -8.02
N LEU A 60 9.33 8.04 -6.80
CA LEU A 60 8.04 7.64 -6.23
C LEU A 60 6.96 8.71 -6.42
N ASP A 61 7.30 9.94 -6.80
CA ASP A 61 6.31 11.00 -7.02
C ASP A 61 5.17 10.62 -7.97
N PRO A 62 5.38 9.86 -9.07
CA PRO A 62 4.30 9.59 -10.03
C PRO A 62 3.21 8.60 -9.57
N PHE A 63 3.38 7.85 -8.47
CA PHE A 63 2.37 6.85 -8.13
C PHE A 63 1.06 7.46 -7.62
N HIS A 64 -0.07 6.84 -7.98
CA HIS A 64 -1.41 7.20 -7.52
C HIS A 64 -2.00 6.17 -6.57
N TYR A 65 -1.61 4.90 -6.71
CA TYR A 65 -2.20 3.78 -5.97
C TYR A 65 -1.13 2.87 -5.41
N MET A 66 -1.35 2.38 -4.19
CA MET A 66 -0.60 1.28 -3.61
C MET A 66 -1.51 0.06 -3.49
N THR A 67 -1.00 -1.10 -3.83
CA THR A 67 -1.64 -2.40 -3.57
C THR A 67 -0.69 -3.26 -2.75
N LEU A 68 -1.24 -3.98 -1.77
CA LEU A 68 -0.55 -5.01 -1.00
C LEU A 68 -1.31 -6.32 -1.14
N TYR A 69 -0.61 -7.39 -1.55
CA TYR A 69 -1.05 -8.76 -1.41
C TYR A 69 -0.21 -9.48 -0.36
N LEU A 70 -0.83 -10.33 0.46
CA LEU A 70 -0.09 -11.21 1.37
C LEU A 70 -0.04 -12.61 0.75
N LEU A 71 1.18 -13.09 0.52
CA LEU A 71 1.50 -14.39 -0.03
C LEU A 71 2.02 -15.30 1.10
N ARG A 72 1.59 -16.57 1.11
CA ARG A 72 2.01 -17.55 2.11
C ARG A 72 3.53 -17.71 2.17
N ASP A 73 4.19 -17.79 1.03
CA ASP A 73 5.63 -18.01 0.87
C ASP A 73 6.08 -17.64 -0.56
N GLU A 74 7.36 -17.86 -0.87
CA GLU A 74 7.94 -17.56 -2.19
C GLU A 74 7.39 -18.45 -3.32
N ASP A 75 6.89 -19.64 -3.01
CA ASP A 75 6.34 -20.57 -3.99
C ASP A 75 5.06 -20.02 -4.65
N VAL A 76 4.42 -19.01 -4.03
CA VAL A 76 3.26 -18.30 -4.59
C VAL A 76 3.67 -17.28 -5.66
N ILE A 77 4.92 -16.83 -5.71
CA ILE A 77 5.38 -15.82 -6.67
C ILE A 77 5.29 -16.33 -8.12
N PRO A 78 5.77 -17.54 -8.48
CA PRO A 78 5.67 -18.00 -9.86
C PRO A 78 4.23 -18.07 -10.39
N PRO A 79 3.24 -18.69 -9.73
CA PRO A 79 1.86 -18.71 -10.21
C PRO A 79 1.23 -17.30 -10.24
N PHE A 80 1.58 -16.40 -9.30
CA PHE A 80 1.15 -15.01 -9.31
C PHE A 80 1.64 -14.26 -10.56
N MET A 81 2.91 -14.42 -10.91
CA MET A 81 3.50 -13.82 -12.11
C MET A 81 2.97 -14.46 -13.40
N GLU A 82 2.68 -15.76 -13.38
CA GLU A 82 2.11 -16.45 -14.53
C GLU A 82 0.65 -16.02 -14.82
N LEU A 83 -0.15 -15.79 -13.77
CA LEU A 83 -1.48 -15.20 -13.96
C LEU A 83 -1.37 -13.81 -14.61
N ALA A 84 -0.45 -12.96 -14.16
CA ALA A 84 -0.25 -11.65 -14.77
C ALA A 84 0.09 -11.74 -16.27
N LYS A 85 0.94 -12.69 -16.67
CA LYS A 85 1.27 -12.94 -18.08
C LYS A 85 0.05 -13.41 -18.89
N ARG A 86 -0.75 -14.34 -18.32
CA ARG A 86 -1.97 -14.83 -18.98
C ARG A 86 -3.00 -13.72 -19.18
N LEU A 87 -3.21 -12.89 -18.17
CA LEU A 87 -4.11 -11.74 -18.26
C LEU A 87 -3.65 -10.74 -19.31
N HIS A 88 -2.32 -10.51 -19.38
CA HIS A 88 -1.74 -9.64 -20.41
C HIS A 88 -1.93 -10.21 -21.82
N ALA A 89 -1.66 -11.51 -22.01
CA ALA A 89 -1.85 -12.18 -23.28
C ALA A 89 -3.33 -12.24 -23.75
N ALA A 90 -4.26 -12.18 -22.80
CA ALA A 90 -5.70 -12.14 -23.06
C ALA A 90 -6.26 -10.72 -23.25
N ASP A 91 -5.39 -9.69 -23.31
CA ASP A 91 -5.77 -8.26 -23.38
C ASP A 91 -6.68 -7.82 -22.20
N ARG A 92 -6.53 -8.46 -21.04
CA ARG A 92 -7.23 -8.16 -19.78
C ARG A 92 -6.38 -7.36 -18.82
N PHE A 93 -5.33 -6.72 -19.30
CA PHE A 93 -4.43 -5.91 -18.48
C PHE A 93 -4.62 -4.43 -18.82
N PHE A 94 -4.84 -3.60 -17.80
CA PHE A 94 -5.04 -2.17 -18.03
C PHE A 94 -3.77 -1.53 -18.62
N ALA A 95 -3.86 -1.04 -19.86
CA ALA A 95 -2.68 -0.60 -20.63
C ALA A 95 -2.09 0.73 -20.12
N ALA A 96 -2.96 1.70 -19.73
CA ALA A 96 -2.53 3.04 -19.31
C ALA A 96 -2.08 3.05 -17.84
N ARG A 97 -1.17 2.15 -17.46
CA ARG A 97 -0.55 2.10 -16.13
C ARG A 97 0.93 1.78 -16.18
N ARG A 98 1.65 2.24 -15.18
CA ARG A 98 3.06 1.92 -14.96
C ARG A 98 3.30 1.55 -13.49
N ALA A 99 4.02 0.46 -13.24
CA ALA A 99 4.51 0.16 -11.91
C ALA A 99 5.74 1.02 -11.62
N VAL A 100 5.64 1.87 -10.61
CA VAL A 100 6.73 2.76 -10.16
C VAL A 100 7.67 2.00 -9.22
N LEU A 101 7.08 1.22 -8.31
CA LEU A 101 7.76 0.26 -7.44
C LEU A 101 6.90 -1.00 -7.38
N SER A 102 7.47 -2.17 -7.63
CA SER A 102 6.75 -3.44 -7.50
C SER A 102 7.69 -4.57 -7.13
N GLY A 103 7.21 -5.48 -6.30
CA GLY A 103 7.91 -6.70 -5.94
C GLY A 103 7.54 -7.26 -4.57
N PRO A 104 8.09 -8.45 -4.24
CA PRO A 104 7.93 -9.08 -2.95
C PRO A 104 8.87 -8.45 -1.92
N PHE A 105 8.39 -8.39 -0.68
CA PHE A 105 9.12 -7.98 0.52
C PHE A 105 8.86 -8.99 1.63
N GLU A 106 9.89 -9.34 2.39
CA GLU A 106 9.76 -10.20 3.57
C GLU A 106 9.15 -9.43 4.73
N ILE A 107 8.25 -10.07 5.49
CA ILE A 107 7.76 -9.50 6.74
C ILE A 107 8.84 -9.68 7.82
N VAL A 108 9.35 -8.56 8.33
CA VAL A 108 10.41 -8.54 9.36
C VAL A 108 9.93 -8.04 10.71
N GLY A 109 8.73 -7.47 10.79
CA GLY A 109 8.15 -7.01 12.05
C GLY A 109 6.64 -6.82 11.96
N GLN A 110 5.94 -7.09 13.07
CA GLN A 110 4.49 -6.93 13.19
C GLN A 110 4.15 -6.48 14.60
N TRP A 111 3.37 -5.42 14.72
CA TRP A 111 2.94 -4.82 15.99
C TRP A 111 1.43 -4.57 15.96
N ALA A 112 0.79 -4.76 17.10
CA ALA A 112 -0.60 -4.39 17.33
C ALA A 112 -0.67 -3.40 18.48
N ALA A 113 -1.48 -2.37 18.35
CA ALA A 113 -1.71 -1.44 19.45
C ALA A 113 -2.39 -2.16 20.62
N PRO A 114 -2.01 -1.88 21.88
CA PRO A 114 -2.61 -2.56 23.03
C PRO A 114 -4.15 -2.43 23.14
N ARG A 115 -4.71 -1.37 22.54
CA ARG A 115 -6.16 -1.11 22.52
C ARG A 115 -6.95 -2.01 21.57
N VAL A 116 -6.29 -2.72 20.63
CA VAL A 116 -6.98 -3.62 19.71
C VAL A 116 -6.91 -5.06 20.21
N ALA A 117 -8.04 -5.75 20.21
CA ALA A 117 -8.16 -7.10 20.73
C ALA A 117 -7.88 -8.16 19.66
N VAL A 118 -6.80 -7.95 18.85
CA VAL A 118 -6.37 -8.91 17.83
C VAL A 118 -4.86 -9.08 17.87
N SER A 119 -4.37 -10.22 17.38
CA SER A 119 -2.93 -10.43 17.19
C SER A 119 -2.36 -9.48 16.13
N ALA A 120 -1.07 -9.20 16.21
CA ALA A 120 -0.39 -8.34 15.23
C ALA A 120 -0.56 -8.86 13.78
N GLY A 121 -0.56 -10.20 13.57
CA GLY A 121 -0.80 -10.82 12.28
C GLY A 121 -2.21 -10.62 11.73
N ALA A 122 -3.19 -10.26 12.57
CA ALA A 122 -4.57 -10.05 12.15
C ALA A 122 -4.90 -8.56 11.84
N VAL A 123 -3.99 -7.65 12.13
CA VAL A 123 -4.22 -6.20 11.96
C VAL A 123 -4.63 -5.81 10.52
N PRO A 124 -3.99 -6.30 9.44
CA PRO A 124 -4.36 -5.91 8.07
C PRO A 124 -5.79 -6.29 7.68
N PHE A 125 -6.36 -7.32 8.32
CA PHE A 125 -7.71 -7.81 8.05
C PHE A 125 -8.81 -6.99 8.75
N ARG A 126 -8.43 -6.08 9.66
CA ARG A 126 -9.37 -5.16 10.29
C ARG A 126 -9.75 -4.03 9.33
N PRO A 127 -10.98 -3.50 9.44
CA PRO A 127 -11.32 -2.25 8.76
C PRO A 127 -10.37 -1.12 9.19
N SER A 128 -9.91 -0.34 8.22
CA SER A 128 -9.08 0.85 8.44
C SER A 128 -9.52 1.96 7.49
N HIS A 129 -9.35 3.21 7.88
CA HIS A 129 -9.61 4.36 7.00
C HIS A 129 -8.50 4.55 5.97
N GLY A 130 -7.30 4.10 6.30
CA GLY A 130 -6.14 4.18 5.44
C GLY A 130 -4.90 3.62 6.11
N VAL A 131 -3.77 3.97 5.55
CA VAL A 131 -2.45 3.61 6.08
C VAL A 131 -1.54 4.83 6.07
N TYR A 132 -0.55 4.84 6.96
CA TYR A 132 0.62 5.68 6.83
C TYR A 132 1.81 4.80 6.44
N VAL A 133 2.50 5.15 5.37
CA VAL A 133 3.56 4.31 4.81
C VAL A 133 4.88 5.06 4.79
N VAL A 134 5.97 4.37 5.10
CA VAL A 134 7.35 4.86 4.92
C VAL A 134 8.08 3.86 4.03
N VAL A 135 8.61 4.34 2.91
CA VAL A 135 9.48 3.59 2.00
C VAL A 135 10.90 4.12 2.15
N GLY A 136 11.85 3.29 2.56
CA GLY A 136 13.23 3.70 2.78
C GLY A 136 13.86 3.04 4.01
N PRO A 137 14.29 3.79 5.03
CA PRO A 137 14.88 3.21 6.24
C PRO A 137 13.83 2.49 7.10
N ALA A 138 14.32 1.59 7.95
CA ALA A 138 13.48 0.92 8.95
C ALA A 138 12.92 1.94 9.96
N VAL A 139 11.65 1.79 10.31
CA VAL A 139 10.98 2.57 11.37
C VAL A 139 10.55 1.62 12.46
N ASP A 140 10.77 1.97 13.72
CA ASP A 140 10.30 1.17 14.85
C ASP A 140 8.77 1.15 14.89
N GLY A 141 8.20 -0.03 14.63
CA GLY A 141 6.76 -0.20 14.61
C GLY A 141 6.09 -0.04 15.99
N GLN A 142 6.82 -0.26 17.09
CA GLN A 142 6.29 -0.01 18.44
C GLN A 142 5.96 1.47 18.64
N THR A 143 6.85 2.34 18.22
CA THR A 143 6.62 3.80 18.32
C THR A 143 5.38 4.24 17.51
N LEU A 144 5.11 3.58 16.38
CA LEU A 144 3.93 3.90 15.55
C LEU A 144 2.62 3.46 16.23
N VAL A 145 2.60 2.26 16.87
CA VAL A 145 1.37 1.72 17.48
C VAL A 145 1.04 2.36 18.83
N ASP A 146 1.97 3.09 19.43
CA ASP A 146 1.70 3.90 20.62
C ASP A 146 0.81 5.12 20.31
N HIS A 147 0.66 5.46 19.02
CA HIS A 147 -0.21 6.54 18.58
C HIS A 147 -1.69 6.13 18.59
N PRO A 148 -2.61 6.93 19.20
CA PRO A 148 -4.02 6.55 19.41
C PRO A 148 -4.83 6.19 18.17
N GLY A 149 -4.47 6.70 16.98
CA GLY A 149 -5.16 6.44 15.72
C GLY A 149 -4.66 5.21 14.96
N VAL A 150 -3.59 4.54 15.45
CA VAL A 150 -2.96 3.40 14.78
C VAL A 150 -3.43 2.09 15.41
N ALA A 151 -3.95 1.16 14.60
CA ALA A 151 -4.35 -0.17 15.05
C ALA A 151 -3.18 -1.14 15.13
N GLY A 152 -2.20 -0.98 14.28
CA GLY A 152 -0.98 -1.78 14.24
C GLY A 152 -0.06 -1.33 13.12
N ALA A 153 1.15 -1.88 13.12
CA ALA A 153 2.16 -1.62 12.11
C ALA A 153 2.82 -2.90 11.63
N TRP A 154 3.14 -2.96 10.36
CA TRP A 154 3.92 -4.04 9.77
C TRP A 154 5.13 -3.47 9.05
N GLN A 155 6.26 -4.13 9.21
CA GLN A 155 7.50 -3.81 8.54
C GLN A 155 7.89 -4.93 7.59
N PHE A 156 8.27 -4.52 6.41
CA PHE A 156 8.70 -5.39 5.33
C PHE A 156 10.12 -4.98 4.89
N ALA A 157 10.90 -5.93 4.39
CA ALA A 157 12.24 -5.67 3.89
C ALA A 157 12.43 -6.27 2.49
N ASP A 158 13.07 -5.51 1.61
CA ASP A 158 13.70 -6.02 0.38
C ASP A 158 15.19 -6.20 0.69
N SER A 159 15.61 -7.43 0.92
CA SER A 159 16.98 -7.76 1.28
C SER A 159 17.99 -7.45 0.16
N ILE A 160 17.52 -7.44 -1.11
CA ILE A 160 18.37 -7.19 -2.28
C ILE A 160 18.72 -5.71 -2.40
N ARG A 161 17.73 -4.82 -2.12
CA ARG A 161 17.88 -3.36 -2.27
C ARG A 161 18.14 -2.64 -0.96
N ALA A 162 18.26 -3.38 0.15
CA ALA A 162 18.39 -2.81 1.50
C ALA A 162 17.30 -1.76 1.82
N ARG A 163 16.07 -1.97 1.32
CA ARG A 163 14.93 -1.09 1.46
C ARG A 163 13.94 -1.68 2.46
N HIS A 164 13.43 -0.88 3.36
CA HIS A 164 12.29 -1.21 4.18
C HIS A 164 11.02 -0.53 3.66
N LEU A 165 9.89 -1.15 3.98
CA LEU A 165 8.57 -0.59 3.77
C LEU A 165 7.79 -0.81 5.06
N THR A 166 7.46 0.27 5.75
CA THR A 166 6.70 0.23 7.00
C THR A 166 5.28 0.73 6.74
N VAL A 167 4.28 -0.05 7.14
CA VAL A 167 2.85 0.26 6.96
C VAL A 167 2.19 0.33 8.32
N ALA A 168 1.76 1.52 8.73
CA ALA A 168 0.91 1.72 9.91
C ALA A 168 -0.56 1.74 9.47
N PHE A 169 -1.37 0.82 9.99
CA PHE A 169 -2.80 0.71 9.70
C PHE A 169 -3.58 1.66 10.60
N VAL A 170 -4.27 2.63 10.00
CA VAL A 170 -4.97 3.70 10.71
C VAL A 170 -6.46 3.41 10.75
N ASP A 171 -7.02 3.17 11.94
CA ASP A 171 -8.45 2.98 12.19
C ASP A 171 -9.11 4.20 12.87
N GLY A 172 -8.32 5.22 13.22
CA GLY A 172 -8.76 6.55 13.62
C GLY A 172 -8.92 7.51 12.43
N GLU A 173 -9.03 8.82 12.71
CA GLU A 173 -9.04 9.85 11.67
C GLU A 173 -7.67 9.92 10.99
N LEU A 174 -7.65 9.66 9.67
CA LEU A 174 -6.42 9.38 8.93
C LEU A 174 -5.43 10.58 8.94
N PHE A 175 -5.92 11.78 8.69
CA PHE A 175 -5.03 12.93 8.51
C PHE A 175 -4.53 13.51 9.83
N GLY A 176 -5.33 13.40 10.91
CA GLY A 176 -4.86 13.70 12.26
C GLY A 176 -3.78 12.72 12.72
N ALA A 177 -3.99 11.43 12.46
CA ALA A 177 -2.97 10.41 12.71
C ALA A 177 -1.72 10.65 11.84
N ALA A 178 -1.87 10.99 10.56
CA ALA A 178 -0.77 11.26 9.65
C ALA A 178 0.10 12.44 10.10
N SER A 179 -0.51 13.52 10.58
CA SER A 179 0.22 14.68 11.11
C SER A 179 1.14 14.27 12.26
N ALA A 180 0.61 13.54 13.23
CA ALA A 180 1.40 13.09 14.37
C ALA A 180 2.45 12.02 13.99
N LEU A 181 2.11 11.10 13.09
CA LEU A 181 3.07 10.10 12.59
C LEU A 181 4.21 10.75 11.81
N SER A 182 3.95 11.84 11.07
CA SER A 182 5.00 12.58 10.37
C SER A 182 6.05 13.14 11.35
N GLU A 183 5.63 13.60 12.54
CA GLU A 183 6.56 14.02 13.59
C GLU A 183 7.36 12.84 14.15
N VAL A 184 6.68 11.69 14.39
CA VAL A 184 7.32 10.46 14.90
C VAL A 184 8.37 9.94 13.91
N VAL A 185 8.10 9.96 12.61
CA VAL A 185 9.03 9.45 11.60
C VAL A 185 9.96 10.51 11.04
N ALA A 186 9.99 11.73 11.55
CA ALA A 186 10.72 12.85 10.95
C ALA A 186 12.20 12.54 10.65
N ALA A 187 12.89 11.84 11.57
CA ALA A 187 14.27 11.43 11.34
C ALA A 187 14.41 10.42 10.19
N ALA A 188 13.50 9.46 10.07
CA ALA A 188 13.47 8.50 8.98
C ALA A 188 13.05 9.16 7.66
N ALA A 189 12.13 10.12 7.70
CA ALA A 189 11.62 10.83 6.52
C ALA A 189 12.73 11.60 5.78
N THR A 190 13.78 12.05 6.45
CA THR A 190 14.93 12.70 5.79
C THR A 190 15.70 11.80 4.84
N GLN A 191 15.55 10.49 4.99
CA GLN A 191 16.20 9.45 4.17
C GLN A 191 15.18 8.58 3.42
N ALA A 192 13.90 8.83 3.60
CA ALA A 192 12.84 8.07 2.95
C ALA A 192 12.73 8.43 1.46
N GLU A 193 12.45 7.44 0.65
CA GLU A 193 12.08 7.65 -0.74
C GLU A 193 10.65 8.20 -0.85
N TRP A 194 9.79 7.78 0.09
CA TRP A 194 8.44 8.31 0.26
C TRP A 194 7.94 8.09 1.70
N ALA A 195 7.20 9.06 2.24
CA ALA A 195 6.53 8.91 3.52
C ALA A 195 5.22 9.72 3.53
N GLY A 196 4.10 9.10 3.87
CA GLY A 196 2.83 9.79 3.94
C GLY A 196 1.61 8.87 4.13
N PRO A 197 0.41 9.46 4.24
CA PRO A 197 -0.85 8.74 4.32
C PRO A 197 -1.35 8.31 2.94
N LEU A 198 -2.12 7.21 2.93
CA LEU A 198 -2.89 6.76 1.78
C LEU A 198 -4.31 6.39 2.24
N GLU A 199 -5.33 6.87 1.54
CA GLU A 199 -6.72 6.54 1.81
C GLU A 199 -7.06 5.15 1.28
N ARG A 200 -7.85 4.38 2.04
CA ARG A 200 -8.33 3.08 1.58
C ARG A 200 -9.26 3.25 0.38
N VAL A 201 -9.08 2.43 -0.65
CA VAL A 201 -10.03 2.31 -1.75
C VAL A 201 -11.17 1.39 -1.34
N ASP A 202 -12.37 1.93 -1.19
CA ASP A 202 -13.58 1.16 -0.96
C ASP A 202 -14.23 0.79 -2.28
N ALA A 203 -14.75 -0.45 -2.39
CA ALA A 203 -15.45 -0.88 -3.59
C ALA A 203 -16.68 0.00 -3.85
N PHE A 204 -16.83 0.43 -5.10
CA PHE A 204 -17.95 1.27 -5.58
C PHE A 204 -18.05 2.68 -4.97
N ARG A 205 -17.02 3.14 -4.27
CA ARG A 205 -16.93 4.50 -3.73
C ARG A 205 -15.75 5.22 -4.34
N TRP A 206 -15.95 5.75 -5.55
CA TRP A 206 -14.89 6.33 -6.38
C TRP A 206 -15.15 7.81 -6.72
N ASP A 207 -15.82 8.51 -5.82
CA ASP A 207 -16.18 9.93 -5.93
C ASP A 207 -14.96 10.88 -5.95
N TRP A 208 -13.78 10.39 -5.56
CA TRP A 208 -12.52 11.13 -5.59
C TRP A 208 -11.83 11.17 -6.97
N PHE A 209 -12.31 10.45 -7.98
CA PHE A 209 -11.69 10.44 -9.33
C PHE A 209 -11.49 11.82 -9.91
N ALA A 210 -12.52 12.67 -9.83
CA ALA A 210 -12.48 14.02 -10.40
C ALA A 210 -11.47 14.94 -9.70
N THR A 211 -10.98 14.53 -8.53
CA THR A 211 -10.02 15.30 -7.72
C THR A 211 -8.58 14.85 -7.89
N LEU A 212 -8.34 13.73 -8.58
CA LEU A 212 -7.00 13.28 -8.92
C LEU A 212 -6.46 14.14 -10.04
N THR A 213 -5.49 14.97 -9.71
CA THR A 213 -4.80 15.81 -10.71
C THR A 213 -3.70 14.99 -11.38
N PRO A 214 -3.49 15.18 -12.70
CA PRO A 214 -2.30 14.67 -13.39
C PRO A 214 -1.04 15.19 -12.72
N ARG A 215 -0.04 14.33 -12.57
CA ARG A 215 1.30 14.68 -12.10
C ARG A 215 2.27 14.79 -13.27
#